data_a85b52290b4a8e5bb37a6d918166ffb0
#
_entry.id   a85b52290b4a8e5bb37a6d918166ffb0
#
_cell.length_a   1.000
_cell.length_b   1.000
_cell.length_c   1.000
_cell.angle_alpha   90.00
_cell.angle_beta   90.00
_cell.angle_gamma   90.00
#
_symmetry.space_group_name_H-M   'P 1'
#
loop_
_entity.id
_entity.type
_entity.pdbx_description
1 polymer ?
#
loop_
_entity_poly.entity_id
_entity_poly.type
_entity_poly.pdbx_seq_one_letter_code
_entity_poly.pdbx_strand_id
1 'polypeptide(L)'
;ARPISNDDGNFITISAQSPEFILLVLDRSASMAKKNNNYSKSHIQTCIEDFQKFAKIWPEARLAVIESVFSKTIILDNIDMLYTPEMRDFFGPTDTSSNLPYTINRGLTWLKDAGIGEAHIIIASDYQSACWDIPNNDPLIRKINQRIESKNGIWQMHFLNREKSKKINYSLHAKSVIQEKRFLYPTLSIQGNEDTSRNLGIKININGQVMPAECEFSYPATTWTPIVPIPESPAKGWVQVTLPEDTNSHDNNYYFTYGNTQLLKVGMLVNKKQVKKVLSASITLKPDKVIIRNELFESKKQILDHDLIFVQGEQNNNTRELLDVFVKKGGNIVLFPDKTDGRKKQTLQNWSPLEISPENNNFTISEWNKNGGILANTANGKELPLSFIKVKQRRVPQEGLPLAYYRDGKTFLSRKTIGQGMVYSFSSMPSDDWSSLSDGFVLVPAMLRILDECRASSIKVSLDCGSTKSHDLTDLISLTGNKSDKPFLHAGIYKKLGSLTAINQPSIEYQSKELKQSELQELLTSQFIKWSESKALNFSNKKTEIWDLFLILMIAFLLTESLLSLPFDKPKLTFRNVS
;
A
#
# COMPACT_ATOMS: atom_id res chain seq x y z
N ALA A 1 18.32 44.65 7.22
CA ALA A 1 18.00 43.66 8.28
C ALA A 1 17.29 44.40 9.41
N ARG A 2 16.08 43.99 9.80
CA ARG A 2 15.35 44.55 10.94
C ARG A 2 15.72 43.75 12.18
N PRO A 3 16.30 44.34 13.22
CA PRO A 3 16.58 43.64 14.45
C PRO A 3 15.25 43.33 15.19
N ILE A 4 15.06 42.06 15.53
CA ILE A 4 13.88 41.54 16.27
C ILE A 4 14.40 40.81 17.51
N SER A 5 13.89 41.06 18.69
CA SER A 5 14.15 40.28 19.89
C SER A 5 12.93 39.46 20.30
N ASN A 6 13.15 38.22 20.75
CA ASN A 6 12.13 37.41 21.42
C ASN A 6 12.34 37.43 22.92
N ASP A 7 11.25 37.46 23.69
CA ASP A 7 11.25 37.51 25.16
C ASP A 7 11.87 36.28 25.86
N ASP A 8 12.19 35.20 25.10
CA ASP A 8 12.73 33.94 25.69
C ASP A 8 14.25 33.74 25.50
N GLY A 9 15.00 34.79 25.15
CA GLY A 9 16.46 34.74 25.13
C GLY A 9 17.11 33.83 24.08
N ASN A 10 16.35 33.12 23.28
CA ASN A 10 16.85 32.31 22.18
C ASN A 10 16.79 33.13 20.86
N PHE A 11 17.94 33.59 20.42
CA PHE A 11 18.08 34.22 19.11
C PHE A 11 17.84 33.18 18.01
N ILE A 12 16.62 33.08 17.50
CA ILE A 12 16.36 32.41 16.23
C ILE A 12 16.73 33.42 15.15
N THR A 13 17.84 33.22 14.50
CA THR A 13 18.18 33.92 13.24
C THR A 13 17.20 33.41 12.17
N ILE A 14 15.99 33.98 12.15
CA ILE A 14 15.10 33.88 10.98
C ILE A 14 15.71 34.83 9.96
N SER A 15 16.04 34.30 8.76
CA SER A 15 16.42 35.15 7.64
C SER A 15 15.34 36.24 7.50
N ALA A 16 15.76 37.48 7.46
CA ALA A 16 14.86 38.63 7.52
C ALA A 16 14.08 38.84 6.20
N GLN A 17 14.29 37.99 5.22
CA GLN A 17 13.58 38.02 3.94
C GLN A 17 12.44 37.02 3.93
N SER A 18 11.27 37.43 3.43
CA SER A 18 10.15 36.53 3.16
C SER A 18 10.55 35.49 2.14
N PRO A 19 10.30 34.17 2.36
CA PRO A 19 10.60 33.17 1.36
C PRO A 19 9.79 33.44 0.09
N GLU A 20 10.32 33.05 -1.07
CA GLU A 20 9.61 33.19 -2.33
C GLU A 20 8.36 32.26 -2.36
N PHE A 21 8.52 31.04 -1.83
CA PHE A 21 7.47 30.05 -1.75
C PHE A 21 7.39 29.36 -0.38
N ILE A 22 6.16 29.05 0.02
CA ILE A 22 5.84 28.08 1.07
C ILE A 22 5.17 26.88 0.41
N LEU A 23 5.85 25.72 0.42
CA LEU A 23 5.36 24.48 -0.15
C LEU A 23 4.81 23.58 0.95
N LEU A 24 3.52 23.28 0.93
CA LEU A 24 2.89 22.25 1.76
C LEU A 24 3.03 20.89 1.08
N VAL A 25 3.66 19.94 1.76
CA VAL A 25 3.62 18.50 1.43
C VAL A 25 2.52 17.88 2.28
N LEU A 26 1.40 17.57 1.66
CA LEU A 26 0.18 17.11 2.34
C LEU A 26 0.00 15.61 2.19
N ASP A 27 0.07 14.90 3.32
CA ASP A 27 -0.32 13.50 3.40
C ASP A 27 -1.85 13.39 3.34
N ARG A 28 -2.34 12.54 2.42
CA ARG A 28 -3.76 12.26 2.24
C ARG A 28 -4.12 10.80 2.48
N SER A 29 -3.22 10.03 3.10
CA SER A 29 -3.48 8.63 3.45
C SER A 29 -4.72 8.48 4.33
N ALA A 30 -5.25 7.27 4.40
CA ALA A 30 -6.47 6.94 5.14
C ALA A 30 -6.37 7.31 6.62
N SER A 31 -5.22 7.17 7.22
CA SER A 31 -4.95 7.53 8.62
C SER A 31 -5.13 9.02 8.94
N MET A 32 -4.97 9.89 7.93
CA MET A 32 -5.18 11.34 8.08
C MET A 32 -6.65 11.73 8.27
N ALA A 33 -7.60 10.80 8.07
CA ALA A 33 -9.01 10.99 8.39
C ALA A 33 -9.31 10.90 9.89
N LYS A 34 -8.42 10.34 10.70
CA LYS A 34 -8.56 10.15 12.14
C LYS A 34 -8.85 11.47 12.85
N LYS A 35 -9.84 11.45 13.76
CA LYS A 35 -10.26 12.63 14.53
C LYS A 35 -9.48 12.78 15.83
N ASN A 36 -9.13 14.03 16.15
CA ASN A 36 -8.48 14.37 17.43
C ASN A 36 -9.44 14.33 18.61
N ASN A 37 -8.88 14.16 19.81
CA ASN A 37 -9.61 13.89 21.06
C ASN A 37 -10.66 14.95 21.46
N ASN A 38 -10.45 16.21 21.16
CA ASN A 38 -11.25 17.33 21.67
C ASN A 38 -12.03 18.08 20.58
N TYR A 39 -11.80 17.75 19.29
CA TYR A 39 -12.39 18.48 18.19
C TYR A 39 -12.97 17.49 17.17
N SER A 40 -14.07 17.89 16.53
CA SER A 40 -14.67 17.15 15.41
C SER A 40 -13.81 17.14 14.14
N LYS A 41 -12.59 17.69 14.21
CA LYS A 41 -11.67 17.88 13.08
C LYS A 41 -10.76 16.68 12.88
N SER A 42 -10.56 16.32 11.64
CA SER A 42 -9.60 15.29 11.24
C SER A 42 -8.15 15.78 11.31
N HIS A 43 -7.19 14.84 11.28
CA HIS A 43 -5.76 15.19 11.25
C HIS A 43 -5.42 16.09 10.06
N ILE A 44 -5.96 15.81 8.89
CA ILE A 44 -5.70 16.63 7.69
C ILE A 44 -6.23 18.06 7.85
N GLN A 45 -7.41 18.23 8.47
CA GLN A 45 -7.96 19.57 8.75
C GLN A 45 -7.06 20.35 9.70
N THR A 46 -6.56 19.70 10.74
CA THR A 46 -5.62 20.33 11.69
C THR A 46 -4.31 20.73 10.97
N CYS A 47 -3.79 19.89 10.07
CA CYS A 47 -2.63 20.22 9.25
C CYS A 47 -2.83 21.47 8.38
N ILE A 48 -3.98 21.57 7.75
CA ILE A 48 -4.31 22.71 6.89
C ILE A 48 -4.39 23.98 7.73
N GLU A 49 -4.97 23.91 8.93
CA GLU A 49 -5.03 25.06 9.85
C GLU A 49 -3.63 25.47 10.35
N ASP A 50 -2.77 24.52 10.66
CA ASP A 50 -1.39 24.81 11.07
C ASP A 50 -0.59 25.40 9.90
N PHE A 51 -0.79 24.90 8.69
CA PHE A 51 -0.22 25.52 7.49
C PHE A 51 -0.72 26.96 7.27
N GLN A 52 -1.99 27.20 7.52
CA GLN A 52 -2.57 28.56 7.44
C GLN A 52 -1.92 29.51 8.44
N LYS A 53 -1.68 29.06 9.69
CA LYS A 53 -0.95 29.85 10.69
C LYS A 53 0.48 30.13 10.22
N PHE A 54 1.14 29.13 9.66
CA PHE A 54 2.50 29.26 9.13
C PHE A 54 2.56 30.25 7.96
N ALA A 55 1.61 30.17 7.03
CA ALA A 55 1.52 31.09 5.89
C ALA A 55 1.31 32.56 6.30
N LYS A 56 0.60 32.80 7.41
CA LYS A 56 0.39 34.16 7.94
C LYS A 56 1.67 34.84 8.44
N ILE A 57 2.73 34.08 8.72
CA ILE A 57 4.03 34.63 9.11
C ILE A 57 4.68 35.39 7.94
N TRP A 58 4.47 34.86 6.73
CA TRP A 58 5.02 35.45 5.49
C TRP A 58 3.89 35.72 4.47
N PRO A 59 3.14 36.79 4.62
CA PRO A 59 1.96 37.06 3.80
C PRO A 59 2.29 37.34 2.33
N GLU A 60 3.53 37.70 2.02
CA GLU A 60 3.99 37.99 0.65
C GLU A 60 4.52 36.71 -0.05
N ALA A 61 4.71 35.59 0.68
CA ALA A 61 5.17 34.36 0.09
C ALA A 61 4.07 33.72 -0.76
N ARG A 62 4.45 33.21 -1.93
CA ARG A 62 3.55 32.43 -2.78
C ARG A 62 3.34 31.05 -2.16
N LEU A 63 2.13 30.52 -2.30
CA LEU A 63 1.74 29.25 -1.69
C LEU A 63 1.63 28.16 -2.75
N ALA A 64 2.11 26.96 -2.42
CA ALA A 64 1.92 25.77 -3.24
C ALA A 64 1.66 24.56 -2.36
N VAL A 65 0.91 23.59 -2.88
CA VAL A 65 0.64 22.32 -2.24
C VAL A 65 1.02 21.18 -3.18
N ILE A 66 1.73 20.18 -2.66
CA ILE A 66 1.91 18.88 -3.30
C ILE A 66 1.28 17.82 -2.38
N GLU A 67 0.36 17.04 -2.92
CA GLU A 67 -0.35 16.03 -2.13
C GLU A 67 0.15 14.61 -2.46
N SER A 68 -0.02 13.67 -1.52
CA SER A 68 0.64 12.37 -1.58
C SER A 68 0.08 11.37 -2.60
N VAL A 69 -1.16 11.57 -3.09
CA VAL A 69 -1.82 10.59 -3.97
C VAL A 69 -1.33 10.70 -5.41
N PHE A 70 -1.40 11.90 -5.99
CA PHE A 70 -0.97 12.14 -7.37
C PHE A 70 0.43 12.75 -7.45
N SER A 71 0.95 13.26 -6.34
CA SER A 71 2.24 13.97 -6.26
C SER A 71 2.37 15.10 -7.30
N LYS A 72 1.25 15.80 -7.53
CA LYS A 72 1.17 16.95 -8.44
C LYS A 72 1.16 18.24 -7.61
N THR A 73 2.03 19.19 -7.97
CA THR A 73 2.07 20.49 -7.30
C THR A 73 0.98 21.40 -7.85
N ILE A 74 0.24 22.06 -6.96
CA ILE A 74 -0.79 23.03 -7.25
C ILE A 74 -0.37 24.34 -6.58
N ILE A 75 -0.30 25.44 -7.35
CA ILE A 75 -0.06 26.77 -6.83
C ILE A 75 -1.40 27.30 -6.35
N LEU A 76 -1.43 27.91 -5.16
CA LEU A 76 -2.60 28.50 -4.57
C LEU A 76 -2.56 30.02 -4.78
N ASP A 77 -3.64 30.60 -5.29
CA ASP A 77 -3.78 32.05 -5.38
C ASP A 77 -3.93 32.68 -3.98
N ASN A 78 -4.61 31.97 -3.10
CA ASN A 78 -4.72 32.30 -1.68
C ASN A 78 -4.96 31.04 -0.84
N ILE A 79 -4.78 31.14 0.48
CA ILE A 79 -4.93 30.02 1.43
C ILE A 79 -6.38 29.52 1.51
N ASP A 80 -7.37 30.37 1.23
CA ASP A 80 -8.79 30.03 1.37
C ASP A 80 -9.24 29.03 0.30
N MET A 81 -8.49 28.89 -0.80
CA MET A 81 -8.72 27.83 -1.79
C MET A 81 -8.74 26.44 -1.19
N LEU A 82 -7.98 26.18 -0.11
CA LEU A 82 -7.96 24.88 0.56
C LEU A 82 -9.29 24.50 1.22
N TYR A 83 -10.19 25.46 1.40
CA TYR A 83 -11.49 25.26 2.06
C TYR A 83 -12.67 25.30 1.09
N THR A 84 -12.44 25.59 -0.18
CA THR A 84 -13.52 25.62 -1.18
C THR A 84 -14.08 24.20 -1.40
N PRO A 85 -15.39 24.05 -1.67
CA PRO A 85 -16.00 22.75 -1.93
C PRO A 85 -15.31 21.98 -3.07
N GLU A 86 -14.90 22.69 -4.13
CA GLU A 86 -14.24 22.12 -5.29
C GLU A 86 -12.88 21.53 -4.94
N MET A 87 -12.16 22.15 -3.98
CA MET A 87 -10.83 21.72 -3.54
C MET A 87 -10.85 20.70 -2.41
N ARG A 88 -12.00 20.50 -1.74
CA ARG A 88 -12.13 19.45 -0.71
C ARG A 88 -11.74 18.07 -1.22
N ASP A 89 -12.16 17.76 -2.43
CA ASP A 89 -11.85 16.48 -3.08
C ASP A 89 -10.36 16.33 -3.41
N PHE A 90 -9.65 17.45 -3.58
CA PHE A 90 -8.21 17.47 -3.86
C PHE A 90 -7.36 17.46 -2.60
N PHE A 91 -7.86 17.97 -1.48
CA PHE A 91 -7.09 18.13 -0.25
C PHE A 91 -7.68 17.38 0.96
N GLY A 92 -8.84 16.75 0.82
CA GLY A 92 -9.42 15.87 1.84
C GLY A 92 -8.69 14.54 1.99
N PRO A 93 -8.93 13.79 3.08
CA PRO A 93 -8.37 12.46 3.26
C PRO A 93 -8.92 11.50 2.20
N THR A 94 -8.14 10.49 1.88
CA THR A 94 -8.54 9.42 0.95
C THR A 94 -8.43 8.06 1.65
N ASP A 95 -8.83 7.00 0.97
CA ASP A 95 -8.63 5.63 1.45
C ASP A 95 -7.39 4.97 0.82
N THR A 96 -6.46 5.79 0.28
CA THR A 96 -5.20 5.33 -0.32
C THR A 96 -4.07 5.31 0.70
N SER A 97 -3.00 4.60 0.39
CA SER A 97 -1.71 4.76 1.07
C SER A 97 -0.88 5.88 0.44
N SER A 98 0.04 6.44 1.21
CA SER A 98 0.97 7.46 0.73
C SER A 98 2.42 6.97 0.71
N ASN A 99 3.26 7.62 -0.13
CA ASN A 99 4.71 7.48 -0.09
C ASN A 99 5.31 8.88 0.10
N LEU A 100 5.55 9.24 1.36
CA LEU A 100 6.03 10.58 1.71
C LEU A 100 7.43 10.90 1.17
N PRO A 101 8.45 10.02 1.25
CA PRO A 101 9.75 10.30 0.66
C PRO A 101 9.68 10.58 -0.84
N TYR A 102 8.82 9.86 -1.57
CA TYR A 102 8.59 10.14 -2.99
C TYR A 102 7.94 11.50 -3.20
N THR A 103 6.89 11.82 -2.44
CA THR A 103 6.16 13.10 -2.56
C THR A 103 7.05 14.28 -2.20
N ILE A 104 7.83 14.20 -1.11
CA ILE A 104 8.82 15.22 -0.72
C ILE A 104 9.83 15.43 -1.85
N ASN A 105 10.41 14.33 -2.37
CA ASN A 105 11.39 14.43 -3.44
C ASN A 105 10.81 15.05 -4.73
N ARG A 106 9.53 14.79 -5.04
CA ARG A 106 8.81 15.43 -6.16
C ARG A 106 8.64 16.93 -5.92
N GLY A 107 8.26 17.34 -4.70
CA GLY A 107 8.16 18.75 -4.31
C GLY A 107 9.48 19.50 -4.43
N LEU A 108 10.57 18.89 -3.92
CA LEU A 108 11.92 19.45 -4.06
C LEU A 108 12.38 19.53 -5.53
N THR A 109 11.97 18.59 -6.36
CA THR A 109 12.25 18.62 -7.80
C THR A 109 11.51 19.77 -8.46
N TRP A 110 10.23 19.96 -8.13
CA TRP A 110 9.43 21.07 -8.64
C TRP A 110 10.04 22.44 -8.27
N LEU A 111 10.42 22.62 -7.00
CA LEU A 111 11.09 23.86 -6.55
C LEU A 111 12.37 24.14 -7.37
N LYS A 112 13.15 23.10 -7.65
CA LYS A 112 14.36 23.22 -8.47
C LYS A 112 14.05 23.61 -9.92
N ASP A 113 13.11 22.89 -10.54
CA ASP A 113 12.76 23.06 -11.96
C ASP A 113 12.07 24.40 -12.22
N ALA A 114 11.33 24.91 -11.23
CA ALA A 114 10.73 26.26 -11.26
C ALA A 114 11.75 27.39 -10.95
N GLY A 115 12.99 27.05 -10.64
CA GLY A 115 14.04 28.04 -10.36
C GLY A 115 13.84 28.82 -9.06
N ILE A 116 13.08 28.25 -8.08
CA ILE A 116 12.75 28.92 -6.82
C ILE A 116 14.02 29.11 -5.98
N GLY A 117 14.24 30.36 -5.55
CA GLY A 117 15.36 30.74 -4.69
C GLY A 117 15.12 30.24 -3.26
N GLU A 118 14.42 31.01 -2.47
CA GLU A 118 14.15 30.71 -1.05
C GLU A 118 12.79 30.04 -0.86
N ALA A 119 12.76 28.92 -0.11
CA ALA A 119 11.52 28.17 0.13
C ALA A 119 11.46 27.55 1.52
N HIS A 120 10.26 27.59 2.12
CA HIS A 120 9.91 26.81 3.29
C HIS A 120 9.04 25.63 2.87
N ILE A 121 9.45 24.41 3.24
CA ILE A 121 8.75 23.17 2.92
C ILE A 121 8.10 22.65 4.21
N ILE A 122 6.79 22.58 4.26
CA ILE A 122 6.02 22.16 5.42
C ILE A 122 5.54 20.73 5.19
N ILE A 123 5.92 19.81 6.05
CA ILE A 123 5.50 18.39 5.98
C ILE A 123 4.33 18.19 6.95
N ALA A 124 3.18 17.85 6.39
CA ALA A 124 1.94 17.61 7.12
C ALA A 124 1.50 16.15 7.00
N SER A 125 1.79 15.34 8.02
CA SER A 125 1.51 13.89 8.09
C SER A 125 1.30 13.46 9.54
N ASP A 126 0.75 12.27 9.75
CA ASP A 126 0.70 11.57 11.04
C ASP A 126 1.92 10.66 11.28
N TYR A 127 2.85 10.63 10.35
CA TYR A 127 4.14 9.91 10.41
C TYR A 127 4.01 8.40 10.59
N GLN A 128 2.99 7.77 10.04
CA GLN A 128 2.91 6.31 10.03
C GLN A 128 4.09 5.69 9.28
N SER A 129 4.66 4.61 9.86
CA SER A 129 5.81 3.91 9.28
C SER A 129 5.54 3.39 7.86
N ALA A 130 4.29 3.05 7.57
CA ALA A 130 3.82 2.63 6.26
C ALA A 130 4.03 3.69 5.17
N CYS A 131 3.77 4.98 5.50
CA CYS A 131 3.94 6.10 4.57
C CYS A 131 5.41 6.41 4.25
N TRP A 132 6.32 5.99 5.12
CA TRP A 132 7.77 6.17 4.93
C TRP A 132 8.42 4.99 4.21
N ASP A 133 7.96 3.77 4.45
CA ASP A 133 8.49 2.52 3.88
C ASP A 133 10.03 2.56 3.76
N ILE A 134 10.69 2.78 4.92
CA ILE A 134 12.11 3.09 5.03
C ILE A 134 12.99 2.12 4.22
N PRO A 135 12.80 0.78 4.30
CA PRO A 135 13.66 -0.15 3.57
C PRO A 135 13.65 0.06 2.04
N ASN A 136 12.51 0.44 1.48
CA ASN A 136 12.37 0.65 0.03
C ASN A 136 12.72 2.09 -0.39
N ASN A 137 12.61 3.06 0.52
CA ASN A 137 12.80 4.48 0.24
C ASN A 137 14.14 5.07 0.73
N ASP A 138 15.05 4.28 1.33
CA ASP A 138 16.36 4.75 1.80
C ASP A 138 17.12 5.60 0.77
N PRO A 139 17.20 5.23 -0.53
CA PRO A 139 17.84 6.07 -1.53
C PRO A 139 17.18 7.44 -1.74
N LEU A 140 15.84 7.51 -1.59
CA LEU A 140 15.10 8.76 -1.70
C LEU A 140 15.32 9.65 -0.47
N ILE A 141 15.37 9.07 0.71
CA ILE A 141 15.63 9.78 1.98
C ILE A 141 17.03 10.41 1.94
N ARG A 142 18.06 9.67 1.53
CA ARG A 142 19.41 10.21 1.33
C ARG A 142 19.43 11.36 0.33
N LYS A 143 18.68 11.24 -0.77
CA LYS A 143 18.58 12.28 -1.79
C LYS A 143 17.88 13.54 -1.26
N ILE A 144 16.89 13.40 -0.39
CA ILE A 144 16.24 14.54 0.30
C ILE A 144 17.26 15.28 1.15
N ASN A 145 18.01 14.58 2.02
CA ASN A 145 19.07 15.17 2.84
C ASN A 145 20.07 15.96 2.00
N GLN A 146 20.65 15.32 0.98
CA GLN A 146 21.64 15.94 0.08
C GLN A 146 21.09 17.22 -0.60
N ARG A 147 19.82 17.19 -1.04
CA ARG A 147 19.20 18.33 -1.70
C ARG A 147 18.98 19.51 -0.75
N ILE A 148 18.51 19.25 0.45
CA ILE A 148 18.28 20.29 1.46
C ILE A 148 19.64 20.89 1.89
N GLU A 149 20.65 20.07 2.16
CA GLU A 149 21.99 20.53 2.52
C GLU A 149 22.65 21.36 1.41
N SER A 150 22.51 20.94 0.16
CA SER A 150 23.09 21.66 -0.99
C SER A 150 22.56 23.09 -1.16
N LYS A 151 21.45 23.42 -0.51
CA LYS A 151 20.81 24.74 -0.54
C LYS A 151 21.25 25.68 0.59
N ASN A 152 22.12 25.20 1.51
CA ASN A 152 22.75 26.02 2.56
C ASN A 152 21.76 26.91 3.35
N GLY A 153 20.57 26.38 3.68
CA GLY A 153 19.55 27.10 4.45
C GLY A 153 18.58 27.94 3.63
N ILE A 154 18.79 28.10 2.32
CA ILE A 154 17.83 28.77 1.44
C ILE A 154 16.53 27.97 1.35
N TRP A 155 16.61 26.63 1.40
CA TRP A 155 15.45 25.76 1.58
C TRP A 155 15.46 25.21 2.99
N GLN A 156 14.35 25.41 3.71
CA GLN A 156 14.14 24.90 5.06
C GLN A 156 12.95 23.97 5.09
N MET A 157 13.08 22.79 5.74
CA MET A 157 12.02 21.83 5.87
C MET A 157 11.51 21.82 7.31
N HIS A 158 10.20 21.86 7.48
CA HIS A 158 9.54 21.91 8.77
C HIS A 158 8.58 20.72 8.92
N PHE A 159 8.78 19.94 9.97
CA PHE A 159 7.88 18.87 10.36
C PHE A 159 6.95 19.39 11.46
N LEU A 160 5.65 19.26 11.22
CA LEU A 160 4.65 19.65 12.22
C LEU A 160 4.51 18.53 13.23
N ASN A 161 4.91 18.77 14.49
CA ASN A 161 4.75 17.80 15.57
C ASN A 161 3.28 17.70 15.99
N ARG A 162 2.82 16.50 16.34
CA ARG A 162 1.43 16.23 16.70
C ARG A 162 1.28 15.58 18.05
N GLU A 163 0.22 15.96 18.74
CA GLU A 163 -0.23 15.24 19.93
C GLU A 163 -0.82 13.89 19.52
N LYS A 164 -0.35 12.81 20.14
CA LYS A 164 -0.89 11.47 19.94
C LYS A 164 -2.31 11.38 20.46
N SER A 165 -3.21 10.90 19.61
CA SER A 165 -4.56 10.54 20.07
C SER A 165 -4.49 9.31 20.95
N LYS A 166 -5.03 9.42 22.17
CA LYS A 166 -5.15 8.29 23.13
C LYS A 166 -6.50 7.55 22.97
N LYS A 167 -7.35 7.94 22.03
CA LYS A 167 -8.65 7.31 21.85
C LYS A 167 -8.56 5.99 21.14
N ILE A 168 -9.55 5.15 21.44
CA ILE A 168 -9.71 3.81 20.86
C ILE A 168 -9.93 3.93 19.36
N ASN A 169 -9.22 3.10 18.60
CA ASN A 169 -9.40 2.89 17.19
C ASN A 169 -9.28 1.41 16.86
N TYR A 170 -10.20 0.90 16.08
CA TYR A 170 -10.16 -0.43 15.50
C TYR A 170 -10.03 -0.29 13.99
N SER A 171 -9.38 -1.26 13.37
CA SER A 171 -9.28 -1.35 11.92
C SER A 171 -9.63 -2.75 11.44
N LEU A 172 -10.22 -2.85 10.27
CA LEU A 172 -10.74 -4.10 9.70
C LEU A 172 -10.14 -4.38 8.34
N HIS A 173 -9.56 -5.57 8.17
CA HIS A 173 -9.17 -6.02 6.84
C HIS A 173 -9.39 -7.54 6.67
N ALA A 174 -9.55 -8.03 5.44
CA ALA A 174 -9.66 -9.45 5.18
C ALA A 174 -8.33 -10.05 4.72
N LYS A 175 -7.97 -11.19 5.30
CA LYS A 175 -6.85 -12.03 4.85
C LYS A 175 -7.25 -12.89 3.66
N SER A 176 -8.48 -13.42 3.68
CA SER A 176 -9.04 -14.23 2.59
C SER A 176 -10.56 -14.23 2.67
N VAL A 177 -11.24 -14.57 1.58
CA VAL A 177 -12.67 -14.88 1.56
C VAL A 177 -12.87 -16.15 0.74
N ILE A 178 -13.45 -17.16 1.35
CA ILE A 178 -13.77 -18.43 0.70
C ILE A 178 -15.28 -18.49 0.47
N GLN A 179 -15.70 -18.87 -0.73
CA GLN A 179 -17.09 -19.14 -1.04
C GLN A 179 -17.31 -20.64 -1.18
N GLU A 180 -18.18 -21.20 -0.33
CA GLU A 180 -18.61 -22.60 -0.39
C GLU A 180 -20.12 -22.66 -0.52
N LYS A 181 -20.60 -23.15 -1.66
CA LYS A 181 -22.04 -23.24 -1.96
C LYS A 181 -22.75 -21.89 -1.73
N ARG A 182 -23.51 -21.80 -0.62
CA ARG A 182 -24.35 -20.65 -0.26
C ARG A 182 -23.81 -19.85 0.92
N PHE A 183 -22.54 -20.06 1.27
CA PHE A 183 -21.91 -19.35 2.38
C PHE A 183 -20.59 -18.75 1.96
N LEU A 184 -20.27 -17.58 2.53
CA LEU A 184 -18.96 -16.97 2.48
C LEU A 184 -18.31 -17.09 3.85
N TYR A 185 -17.04 -17.39 3.84
CA TYR A 185 -16.18 -17.52 5.02
C TYR A 185 -15.06 -16.48 4.90
N PRO A 186 -15.33 -15.20 5.20
CA PRO A 186 -14.26 -14.21 5.22
C PRO A 186 -13.41 -14.40 6.46
N THR A 187 -12.10 -14.52 6.29
CA THR A 187 -11.13 -14.47 7.39
C THR A 187 -10.71 -13.03 7.59
N LEU A 188 -11.32 -12.37 8.58
CA LEU A 188 -11.14 -10.97 8.89
C LEU A 188 -10.12 -10.80 10.01
N SER A 189 -9.27 -9.80 9.92
CA SER A 189 -8.37 -9.36 10.99
C SER A 189 -8.86 -8.02 11.52
N ILE A 190 -9.16 -7.98 12.80
CA ILE A 190 -9.52 -6.77 13.54
C ILE A 190 -8.31 -6.40 14.39
N GLN A 191 -7.77 -5.20 14.23
CA GLN A 191 -6.67 -4.67 15.02
C GLN A 191 -7.18 -3.51 15.89
N GLY A 192 -6.59 -3.34 17.06
CA GLY A 192 -6.95 -2.26 17.97
C GLY A 192 -5.72 -1.65 18.65
N ASN A 193 -5.82 -0.42 19.11
CA ASN A 193 -4.75 0.32 19.77
C ASN A 193 -4.87 0.35 21.31
N GLU A 194 -5.90 -0.27 21.89
CA GLU A 194 -6.14 -0.33 23.33
C GLU A 194 -5.96 -1.76 23.85
N ASP A 195 -5.19 -1.92 24.92
CA ASP A 195 -4.95 -3.21 25.58
C ASP A 195 -6.17 -3.62 26.43
N THR A 196 -7.25 -3.98 25.75
CA THR A 196 -8.50 -4.44 26.35
C THR A 196 -9.09 -5.59 25.54
N SER A 197 -9.83 -6.46 26.24
CA SER A 197 -10.67 -7.47 25.59
C SER A 197 -12.13 -7.06 25.76
N ARG A 198 -12.87 -7.05 24.67
CA ARG A 198 -14.32 -6.73 24.70
C ARG A 198 -15.08 -7.28 23.50
N ASN A 199 -16.38 -7.42 23.65
CA ASN A 199 -17.27 -7.75 22.53
C ASN A 199 -17.52 -6.52 21.65
N LEU A 200 -17.28 -6.68 20.35
CA LEU A 200 -17.56 -5.69 19.33
C LEU A 200 -18.85 -6.08 18.60
N GLY A 201 -19.83 -5.18 18.60
CA GLY A 201 -21.04 -5.30 17.79
C GLY A 201 -20.74 -4.93 16.34
N ILE A 202 -20.76 -5.89 15.43
CA ILE A 202 -20.40 -5.74 14.02
C ILE A 202 -21.66 -5.76 13.18
N LYS A 203 -21.70 -4.98 12.11
CA LYS A 203 -22.78 -5.00 11.12
C LYS A 203 -22.29 -5.66 9.83
N ILE A 204 -23.03 -6.65 9.35
CA ILE A 204 -22.79 -7.29 8.05
C ILE A 204 -23.94 -6.90 7.12
N ASN A 205 -23.64 -6.15 6.08
CA ASN A 205 -24.60 -5.70 5.09
C ASN A 205 -24.44 -6.53 3.80
N ILE A 206 -25.47 -7.25 3.41
CA ILE A 206 -25.50 -8.10 2.22
C ILE A 206 -26.49 -7.49 1.23
N ASN A 207 -26.03 -6.91 0.13
CA ASN A 207 -26.88 -6.27 -0.89
C ASN A 207 -27.89 -5.25 -0.33
N GLY A 208 -27.58 -4.57 0.78
CA GLY A 208 -28.46 -3.62 1.43
C GLY A 208 -29.21 -4.17 2.65
N GLN A 209 -29.19 -5.48 2.91
CA GLN A 209 -29.77 -6.10 4.11
C GLN A 209 -28.72 -6.21 5.22
N VAL A 210 -28.99 -5.61 6.36
CA VAL A 210 -28.06 -5.56 7.50
C VAL A 210 -28.36 -6.67 8.49
N MET A 211 -27.35 -7.45 8.83
CA MET A 211 -27.36 -8.46 9.89
C MET A 211 -26.44 -8.01 11.03
N PRO A 212 -26.86 -8.10 12.30
CA PRO A 212 -25.97 -7.94 13.43
C PRO A 212 -25.07 -9.17 13.59
N ALA A 213 -23.85 -8.95 14.02
CA ALA A 213 -22.90 -9.99 14.42
C ALA A 213 -22.06 -9.49 15.59
N GLU A 214 -21.42 -10.39 16.31
CA GLU A 214 -20.55 -10.07 17.42
C GLU A 214 -19.19 -10.75 17.25
N CYS A 215 -18.14 -10.10 17.71
CA CYS A 215 -16.79 -10.64 17.75
C CYS A 215 -16.12 -10.27 19.07
N GLU A 216 -15.60 -11.27 19.76
CA GLU A 216 -14.73 -11.05 20.91
C GLU A 216 -13.35 -10.57 20.44
N PHE A 217 -13.05 -9.33 20.74
CA PHE A 217 -11.74 -8.73 20.43
C PHE A 217 -10.77 -8.94 21.57
N SER A 218 -9.54 -9.35 21.24
CA SER A 218 -8.40 -9.43 22.15
C SER A 218 -7.20 -8.70 21.55
N TYR A 219 -6.62 -7.77 22.33
CA TYR A 219 -5.45 -6.97 21.92
C TYR A 219 -4.24 -7.88 21.58
N PRO A 220 -3.40 -7.54 20.62
CA PRO A 220 -3.49 -6.37 19.71
C PRO A 220 -4.34 -6.63 18.46
N ALA A 221 -4.69 -7.87 18.19
CA ALA A 221 -5.44 -8.23 17.01
C ALA A 221 -6.19 -9.56 17.18
N THR A 222 -7.39 -9.62 16.64
CA THR A 222 -8.21 -10.83 16.60
C THR A 222 -8.46 -11.25 15.15
N THR A 223 -8.39 -12.55 14.88
CA THR A 223 -8.83 -13.12 13.60
C THR A 223 -10.25 -13.68 13.79
N TRP A 224 -11.18 -13.19 12.98
CA TRP A 224 -12.60 -13.56 13.05
C TRP A 224 -13.08 -14.09 11.69
N THR A 225 -13.78 -15.24 11.69
CA THR A 225 -14.28 -15.88 10.47
C THR A 225 -15.79 -16.11 10.59
N PRO A 226 -16.62 -15.09 10.30
CA PRO A 226 -18.07 -15.25 10.33
C PRO A 226 -18.55 -16.12 9.16
N ILE A 227 -19.71 -16.77 9.37
CA ILE A 227 -20.44 -17.47 8.31
C ILE A 227 -21.46 -16.50 7.73
N VAL A 228 -21.25 -16.06 6.49
CA VAL A 228 -22.13 -15.10 5.83
C VAL A 228 -23.01 -15.83 4.79
N PRO A 229 -24.35 -15.94 5.01
CA PRO A 229 -25.23 -16.61 4.06
C PRO A 229 -25.38 -15.78 2.78
N ILE A 230 -25.34 -16.45 1.62
CA ILE A 230 -25.56 -15.83 0.32
C ILE A 230 -27.01 -16.06 -0.09
N PRO A 231 -27.77 -15.01 -0.48
CA PRO A 231 -29.11 -15.16 -1.03
C PRO A 231 -29.12 -16.05 -2.29
N GLU A 232 -30.20 -16.78 -2.52
CA GLU A 232 -30.35 -17.55 -3.77
C GLU A 232 -30.37 -16.66 -5.00
N SER A 233 -30.96 -15.50 -4.87
CA SER A 233 -31.08 -14.49 -5.92
C SER A 233 -30.80 -13.10 -5.30
N PRO A 234 -29.95 -12.28 -5.93
CA PRO A 234 -29.17 -12.54 -7.14
C PRO A 234 -27.94 -13.43 -6.88
N ALA A 235 -27.54 -14.22 -7.88
CA ALA A 235 -26.36 -15.09 -7.83
C ALA A 235 -25.04 -14.33 -7.64
N LYS A 236 -25.05 -13.01 -7.86
CA LYS A 236 -23.92 -12.08 -7.68
C LYS A 236 -24.33 -10.97 -6.74
N GLY A 237 -23.43 -10.57 -5.87
CA GLY A 237 -23.71 -9.50 -4.92
C GLY A 237 -22.46 -9.01 -4.22
N TRP A 238 -22.72 -8.24 -3.18
CA TRP A 238 -21.67 -7.63 -2.37
C TRP A 238 -21.97 -7.74 -0.88
N VAL A 239 -20.91 -7.64 -0.11
CA VAL A 239 -20.96 -7.62 1.35
C VAL A 239 -20.11 -6.47 1.85
N GLN A 240 -20.62 -5.76 2.86
CA GLN A 240 -19.89 -4.77 3.65
C GLN A 240 -19.90 -5.24 5.10
N VAL A 241 -18.74 -5.29 5.71
CA VAL A 241 -18.58 -5.51 7.15
C VAL A 241 -18.18 -4.20 7.79
N THR A 242 -18.88 -3.79 8.85
CA THR A 242 -18.68 -2.50 9.52
C THR A 242 -18.47 -2.71 11.01
N LEU A 243 -17.33 -2.21 11.54
CA LEU A 243 -17.04 -2.13 12.97
C LEU A 243 -17.86 -1.02 13.64
N PRO A 244 -17.94 -0.99 14.98
CA PRO A 244 -18.49 0.13 15.72
C PRO A 244 -17.78 1.44 15.40
N GLU A 245 -18.50 2.56 15.54
CA GLU A 245 -17.91 3.90 15.35
C GLU A 245 -16.82 4.17 16.38
N ASP A 246 -15.70 4.72 15.90
CA ASP A 246 -14.55 5.12 16.69
C ASP A 246 -13.90 6.41 16.15
N THR A 247 -12.59 6.60 16.35
CA THR A 247 -11.89 7.81 15.92
C THR A 247 -11.64 7.90 14.42
N ASN A 248 -11.64 6.76 13.70
CA ASN A 248 -11.41 6.72 12.27
C ASN A 248 -12.47 5.87 11.54
N SER A 249 -13.53 6.48 11.08
CA SER A 249 -14.59 5.77 10.37
C SER A 249 -14.16 5.17 9.02
N HIS A 250 -12.99 5.56 8.48
CA HIS A 250 -12.49 5.10 7.19
C HIS A 250 -11.95 3.67 7.26
N ASP A 251 -11.33 3.24 8.36
CA ASP A 251 -10.78 1.89 8.54
C ASP A 251 -11.74 0.91 9.23
N ASN A 252 -12.97 1.37 9.52
CA ASN A 252 -14.04 0.54 10.10
C ASN A 252 -14.82 -0.30 9.10
N ASN A 253 -14.60 -0.14 7.80
CA ASN A 253 -15.37 -0.81 6.76
C ASN A 253 -14.49 -1.68 5.89
N TYR A 254 -14.98 -2.89 5.58
CA TYR A 254 -14.38 -3.77 4.58
C TYR A 254 -15.43 -4.28 3.60
N TYR A 255 -15.09 -4.26 2.31
CA TYR A 255 -15.98 -4.58 1.23
C TYR A 255 -15.50 -5.79 0.45
N PHE A 256 -16.39 -6.69 0.04
CA PHE A 256 -16.10 -7.77 -0.88
C PHE A 256 -17.31 -8.15 -1.72
N THR A 257 -17.06 -8.76 -2.88
CA THR A 257 -18.10 -9.21 -3.80
C THR A 257 -18.13 -10.73 -3.85
N TYR A 258 -19.28 -11.29 -4.21
CA TYR A 258 -19.45 -12.72 -4.41
C TYR A 258 -20.14 -13.01 -5.74
N GLY A 259 -20.02 -14.26 -6.22
CA GLY A 259 -20.63 -14.69 -7.48
C GLY A 259 -19.97 -14.10 -8.75
N ASN A 260 -18.94 -13.26 -8.61
CA ASN A 260 -18.11 -12.83 -9.73
C ASN A 260 -17.20 -14.01 -10.10
N THR A 261 -17.61 -14.81 -11.05
CA THR A 261 -16.72 -15.81 -11.65
C THR A 261 -15.71 -15.08 -12.52
N GLN A 262 -14.59 -14.71 -11.97
CA GLN A 262 -13.45 -14.27 -12.77
C GLN A 262 -12.99 -15.50 -13.58
N LEU A 263 -12.94 -15.35 -14.91
CA LEU A 263 -12.40 -16.37 -15.77
C LEU A 263 -10.88 -16.45 -15.52
N LEU A 264 -10.42 -17.62 -15.09
CA LEU A 264 -8.99 -17.86 -14.93
C LEU A 264 -8.31 -17.83 -16.29
N LYS A 265 -7.28 -17.04 -16.42
CA LYS A 265 -6.46 -16.94 -17.63
C LYS A 265 -5.31 -17.95 -17.53
N VAL A 266 -5.35 -18.97 -18.35
CA VAL A 266 -4.38 -20.05 -18.33
C VAL A 266 -3.48 -20.00 -19.55
N GLY A 267 -2.17 -19.88 -19.33
CA GLY A 267 -1.13 -19.88 -20.37
C GLY A 267 -0.60 -21.30 -20.65
N MET A 268 -0.24 -21.59 -21.89
CA MET A 268 0.27 -22.90 -22.33
C MET A 268 1.63 -22.75 -23.02
N LEU A 269 2.72 -22.97 -22.28
CA LEU A 269 4.10 -23.12 -22.80
C LEU A 269 4.44 -24.61 -22.98
N VAL A 270 3.67 -25.28 -23.82
CA VAL A 270 3.77 -26.73 -24.08
C VAL A 270 4.02 -26.97 -25.56
N ASN A 271 5.14 -27.62 -25.87
CA ASN A 271 5.58 -27.86 -27.26
C ASN A 271 4.89 -29.05 -27.90
N LYS A 272 4.59 -30.10 -27.11
CA LYS A 272 4.02 -31.35 -27.61
C LYS A 272 2.51 -31.20 -27.81
N LYS A 273 2.02 -31.26 -29.05
CA LYS A 273 0.59 -31.08 -29.39
C LYS A 273 -0.35 -32.02 -28.60
N GLN A 274 0.04 -33.27 -28.41
CA GLN A 274 -0.73 -34.25 -27.63
C GLN A 274 -0.86 -33.84 -26.17
N VAL A 275 0.25 -33.44 -25.51
CA VAL A 275 0.26 -32.97 -24.11
C VAL A 275 -0.62 -31.71 -23.97
N LYS A 276 -0.49 -30.76 -24.91
CA LYS A 276 -1.30 -29.54 -24.94
C LYS A 276 -2.79 -29.86 -25.04
N LYS A 277 -3.18 -30.82 -25.90
CA LYS A 277 -4.58 -31.26 -26.05
C LYS A 277 -5.12 -31.88 -24.75
N VAL A 278 -4.35 -32.78 -24.11
CA VAL A 278 -4.74 -33.43 -22.85
C VAL A 278 -4.90 -32.40 -21.72
N LEU A 279 -3.93 -31.49 -21.56
CA LEU A 279 -3.99 -30.44 -20.54
C LEU A 279 -5.17 -29.49 -20.81
N SER A 280 -5.38 -29.06 -22.04
CA SER A 280 -6.53 -28.21 -22.38
C SER A 280 -7.84 -28.93 -22.05
N ALA A 281 -7.99 -30.20 -22.42
CA ALA A 281 -9.20 -30.98 -22.10
C ALA A 281 -9.42 -31.13 -20.59
N SER A 282 -8.34 -31.32 -19.79
CA SER A 282 -8.43 -31.48 -18.34
C SER A 282 -8.98 -30.24 -17.62
N ILE A 283 -8.81 -29.05 -18.17
CA ILE A 283 -9.25 -27.77 -17.55
C ILE A 283 -10.51 -27.20 -18.16
N THR A 284 -10.91 -27.61 -19.38
CA THR A 284 -12.12 -27.11 -20.05
C THR A 284 -13.42 -27.82 -19.62
N LEU A 285 -13.35 -28.74 -18.68
CA LEU A 285 -14.56 -29.35 -18.09
C LEU A 285 -15.49 -28.32 -17.40
N LYS A 286 -14.97 -27.13 -17.10
CA LYS A 286 -15.74 -25.96 -16.64
C LYS A 286 -15.44 -24.77 -17.56
N PRO A 287 -15.96 -24.75 -18.81
CA PRO A 287 -15.62 -23.77 -19.83
C PRO A 287 -15.94 -22.32 -19.42
N ASP A 288 -16.96 -22.15 -18.57
CA ASP A 288 -17.41 -20.85 -18.05
C ASP A 288 -16.41 -20.25 -17.03
N LYS A 289 -15.31 -20.94 -16.73
CA LYS A 289 -14.41 -20.57 -15.63
C LYS A 289 -12.97 -20.38 -16.07
N VAL A 290 -12.61 -20.73 -17.31
CA VAL A 290 -11.23 -20.72 -17.81
C VAL A 290 -11.13 -20.15 -19.21
N ILE A 291 -10.18 -19.26 -19.43
CA ILE A 291 -9.76 -18.81 -20.77
C ILE A 291 -8.33 -19.34 -21.01
N ILE A 292 -8.17 -20.17 -22.05
CA ILE A 292 -6.86 -20.68 -22.45
C ILE A 292 -6.24 -19.71 -23.47
N ARG A 293 -5.03 -19.24 -23.19
CA ARG A 293 -4.24 -18.42 -24.09
C ARG A 293 -2.99 -19.20 -24.54
N ASN A 294 -2.80 -19.24 -25.84
CA ASN A 294 -1.71 -19.99 -26.48
C ASN A 294 -0.61 -19.04 -27.01
N GLU A 295 -0.43 -17.90 -26.38
CA GLU A 295 0.49 -16.86 -26.83
C GLU A 295 1.91 -17.09 -26.33
N LEU A 296 2.90 -16.70 -27.14
CA LEU A 296 4.28 -16.57 -26.70
C LEU A 296 4.37 -15.35 -25.77
N PHE A 297 5.00 -15.53 -24.61
CA PHE A 297 5.20 -14.43 -23.66
C PHE A 297 6.41 -13.61 -24.08
N GLU A 298 6.16 -12.44 -24.67
CA GLU A 298 7.22 -11.53 -25.12
C GLU A 298 7.49 -10.41 -24.13
N SER A 299 6.56 -10.18 -23.20
CA SER A 299 6.67 -9.07 -22.23
C SER A 299 6.19 -9.45 -20.84
N LYS A 300 6.75 -8.76 -19.83
CA LYS A 300 6.33 -8.86 -18.42
C LYS A 300 4.84 -8.60 -18.20
N LYS A 301 4.24 -7.70 -19.01
CA LYS A 301 2.82 -7.38 -18.93
C LYS A 301 1.95 -8.56 -19.36
N GLN A 302 2.33 -9.25 -20.45
CA GLN A 302 1.57 -10.40 -20.96
C GLN A 302 1.59 -11.56 -19.98
N ILE A 303 2.76 -11.91 -19.43
CA ILE A 303 2.86 -13.04 -18.51
C ILE A 303 2.11 -12.78 -17.19
N LEU A 304 2.13 -11.56 -16.68
CA LEU A 304 1.44 -11.16 -15.45
C LEU A 304 -0.09 -11.08 -15.60
N ASP A 305 -0.62 -11.15 -16.83
CA ASP A 305 -2.07 -11.21 -17.11
C ASP A 305 -2.63 -12.63 -17.05
N HIS A 306 -1.86 -13.60 -16.49
CA HIS A 306 -2.28 -14.98 -16.32
C HIS A 306 -2.39 -15.32 -14.82
N ASP A 307 -3.20 -16.34 -14.52
CA ASP A 307 -3.37 -16.89 -13.17
C ASP A 307 -2.61 -18.21 -13.00
N LEU A 308 -2.54 -19.00 -14.07
CA LEU A 308 -1.87 -20.29 -14.13
C LEU A 308 -1.13 -20.45 -15.46
N ILE A 309 0.11 -21.00 -15.42
CA ILE A 309 0.87 -21.30 -16.63
C ILE A 309 1.33 -22.76 -16.60
N PHE A 310 1.00 -23.51 -17.65
CA PHE A 310 1.58 -24.84 -17.89
C PHE A 310 2.88 -24.71 -18.68
N VAL A 311 3.92 -25.34 -18.18
CA VAL A 311 5.26 -25.28 -18.78
C VAL A 311 5.78 -26.70 -19.00
N GLN A 312 6.22 -26.99 -20.22
CA GLN A 312 6.88 -28.25 -20.56
C GLN A 312 8.35 -28.00 -20.91
N GLY A 313 9.24 -28.71 -20.23
CA GLY A 313 10.67 -28.69 -20.52
C GLY A 313 11.38 -27.38 -20.22
N GLU A 314 12.55 -27.23 -20.83
CA GLU A 314 13.38 -26.04 -20.66
C GLU A 314 12.86 -24.87 -21.50
N GLN A 315 12.89 -23.69 -20.91
CA GLN A 315 12.55 -22.43 -21.55
C GLN A 315 13.82 -21.60 -21.82
N ASN A 316 13.77 -20.71 -22.79
CA ASN A 316 14.85 -19.77 -23.03
C ASN A 316 15.05 -18.80 -21.83
N ASN A 317 16.20 -18.13 -21.75
CA ASN A 317 16.55 -17.29 -20.61
C ASN A 317 15.52 -16.18 -20.35
N ASN A 318 15.04 -15.51 -21.40
CA ASN A 318 14.06 -14.43 -21.29
C ASN A 318 12.73 -14.95 -20.71
N THR A 319 12.18 -16.04 -21.26
CA THR A 319 10.94 -16.66 -20.75
C THR A 319 11.10 -17.13 -19.32
N ARG A 320 12.28 -17.65 -18.96
CA ARG A 320 12.58 -18.11 -17.59
C ARG A 320 12.56 -16.97 -16.58
N GLU A 321 13.17 -15.83 -16.89
CA GLU A 321 13.13 -14.62 -16.07
C GLU A 321 11.69 -14.09 -15.90
N LEU A 322 10.91 -14.12 -16.98
CA LEU A 322 9.51 -13.73 -16.93
C LEU A 322 8.67 -14.67 -16.04
N LEU A 323 8.90 -15.99 -16.12
CA LEU A 323 8.23 -16.98 -15.26
C LEU A 323 8.62 -16.82 -13.79
N ASP A 324 9.89 -16.51 -13.48
CA ASP A 324 10.35 -16.25 -12.12
C ASP A 324 9.66 -15.00 -11.53
N VAL A 325 9.56 -13.92 -12.29
CA VAL A 325 8.81 -12.72 -11.89
C VAL A 325 7.33 -13.02 -11.69
N PHE A 326 6.74 -13.83 -12.56
CA PHE A 326 5.33 -14.23 -12.48
C PHE A 326 5.02 -14.97 -11.17
N VAL A 327 5.82 -16.00 -10.84
CA VAL A 327 5.61 -16.78 -9.61
C VAL A 327 5.85 -15.92 -8.37
N LYS A 328 6.91 -15.12 -8.32
CA LYS A 328 7.21 -14.24 -7.18
C LYS A 328 6.06 -13.27 -6.88
N LYS A 329 5.27 -12.92 -7.89
CA LYS A 329 4.10 -12.02 -7.76
C LYS A 329 2.77 -12.74 -7.50
N GLY A 330 2.78 -14.05 -7.24
CA GLY A 330 1.60 -14.81 -6.87
C GLY A 330 0.99 -15.67 -8.01
N GLY A 331 1.61 -15.70 -9.18
CA GLY A 331 1.20 -16.59 -10.26
C GLY A 331 1.52 -18.06 -9.95
N ASN A 332 0.75 -18.98 -10.51
CA ASN A 332 0.93 -20.42 -10.29
C ASN A 332 1.47 -21.09 -11.56
N ILE A 333 2.36 -22.06 -11.40
CA ILE A 333 2.97 -22.82 -12.51
C ILE A 333 2.80 -24.31 -12.29
N VAL A 334 2.45 -25.05 -13.34
CA VAL A 334 2.55 -26.50 -13.40
C VAL A 334 3.65 -26.87 -14.39
N LEU A 335 4.68 -27.55 -13.87
CA LEU A 335 5.85 -27.97 -14.63
C LEU A 335 5.76 -29.45 -15.00
N PHE A 336 6.08 -29.75 -16.26
CA PHE A 336 6.30 -31.08 -16.77
C PHE A 336 7.73 -31.22 -17.30
N PRO A 337 8.39 -32.37 -17.10
CA PRO A 337 9.73 -32.63 -17.62
C PRO A 337 9.77 -32.72 -19.14
N ASP A 338 10.96 -32.71 -19.73
CA ASP A 338 11.23 -33.02 -21.12
C ASP A 338 12.38 -34.02 -21.25
N LYS A 339 12.60 -34.57 -22.45
CA LYS A 339 13.70 -35.54 -22.74
C LYS A 339 15.08 -34.88 -22.75
N THR A 340 15.16 -33.58 -22.88
CA THR A 340 16.43 -32.83 -22.94
C THR A 340 17.21 -32.94 -21.65
N ASP A 341 18.47 -33.39 -21.74
CA ASP A 341 19.43 -33.38 -20.63
C ASP A 341 19.82 -31.95 -20.26
N GLY A 342 18.97 -31.31 -19.46
CA GLY A 342 19.22 -29.98 -18.96
C GLY A 342 20.39 -29.95 -17.97
N ARG A 343 21.61 -29.79 -18.45
CA ARG A 343 22.80 -29.49 -17.64
C ARG A 343 22.82 -28.08 -17.10
N LYS A 344 21.88 -27.22 -17.54
CA LYS A 344 21.76 -25.84 -17.06
C LYS A 344 20.88 -25.78 -15.82
N LYS A 345 21.39 -25.17 -14.78
CA LYS A 345 20.69 -24.91 -13.52
C LYS A 345 19.37 -24.18 -13.80
N GLN A 346 18.24 -24.81 -13.52
CA GLN A 346 16.91 -24.21 -13.73
C GLN A 346 16.52 -23.41 -12.48
N THR A 347 15.95 -22.23 -12.65
CA THR A 347 15.55 -21.36 -11.54
C THR A 347 14.30 -21.83 -10.82
N LEU A 348 13.36 -22.46 -11.53
CA LEU A 348 12.07 -22.88 -10.98
C LEU A 348 12.11 -24.29 -10.37
N GLN A 349 12.80 -25.24 -11.03
CA GLN A 349 12.90 -26.63 -10.61
C GLN A 349 14.15 -27.30 -11.18
N ASN A 350 14.89 -28.03 -10.34
CA ASN A 350 15.95 -28.93 -10.78
C ASN A 350 15.40 -30.35 -10.94
N TRP A 351 15.81 -31.02 -11.99
CA TRP A 351 15.34 -32.35 -12.35
C TRP A 351 16.45 -33.40 -12.27
N SER A 352 16.10 -34.65 -11.90
CA SER A 352 17.01 -35.76 -12.06
C SER A 352 17.30 -36.04 -13.54
N PRO A 353 18.35 -36.83 -13.89
CA PRO A 353 18.48 -37.43 -15.20
C PRO A 353 17.20 -38.20 -15.59
N LEU A 354 16.98 -38.38 -16.91
CA LEU A 354 15.86 -39.16 -17.42
C LEU A 354 16.03 -40.64 -17.02
N GLU A 355 14.99 -41.18 -16.40
CA GLU A 355 14.88 -42.58 -16.05
C GLU A 355 13.81 -43.24 -16.93
N ILE A 356 14.16 -44.34 -17.58
CA ILE A 356 13.27 -45.17 -18.40
C ILE A 356 13.02 -46.47 -17.67
N SER A 357 11.75 -46.85 -17.53
CA SER A 357 11.41 -48.13 -16.90
C SER A 357 11.83 -49.31 -17.80
N PRO A 358 12.27 -50.42 -17.20
CA PRO A 358 12.47 -51.67 -17.94
C PRO A 358 11.18 -52.13 -18.63
N GLU A 359 11.30 -52.90 -19.70
CA GLU A 359 10.13 -53.45 -20.38
C GLU A 359 9.25 -54.23 -19.39
N ASN A 360 7.95 -53.96 -19.41
CA ASN A 360 6.92 -54.53 -18.52
C ASN A 360 7.01 -54.20 -17.02
N ASN A 361 7.91 -53.32 -16.59
CA ASN A 361 8.03 -52.95 -15.17
C ASN A 361 7.95 -51.42 -14.97
N ASN A 362 6.74 -50.87 -15.13
CA ASN A 362 6.51 -49.43 -15.00
C ASN A 362 6.78 -48.94 -13.58
N PHE A 363 7.22 -47.67 -13.43
CA PHE A 363 7.27 -47.04 -12.13
C PHE A 363 5.86 -46.86 -11.59
N THR A 364 5.60 -47.31 -10.37
CA THR A 364 4.29 -47.25 -9.70
C THR A 364 4.32 -46.24 -8.55
N ILE A 365 3.24 -45.50 -8.36
CA ILE A 365 3.04 -44.56 -7.27
C ILE A 365 2.43 -45.30 -6.09
N SER A 366 2.99 -45.13 -4.87
CA SER A 366 2.58 -45.90 -3.69
C SER A 366 2.01 -45.02 -2.58
N GLU A 367 2.48 -43.77 -2.44
CA GLU A 367 2.15 -42.94 -1.31
C GLU A 367 1.73 -41.52 -1.76
N TRP A 368 0.64 -41.03 -1.19
CA TRP A 368 0.16 -39.65 -1.37
C TRP A 368 -0.81 -39.26 -0.25
N ASN A 369 -1.05 -37.95 -0.06
CA ASN A 369 -2.01 -37.49 0.92
C ASN A 369 -3.45 -37.70 0.40
N LYS A 370 -4.17 -38.64 0.99
CA LYS A 370 -5.55 -39.01 0.64
C LYS A 370 -6.60 -38.08 1.26
N ASN A 371 -6.25 -37.39 2.35
CA ASN A 371 -7.20 -36.59 3.15
C ASN A 371 -7.18 -35.10 2.82
N GLY A 372 -6.21 -34.63 2.04
CA GLY A 372 -6.09 -33.21 1.73
C GLY A 372 -5.23 -32.89 0.52
N GLY A 373 -5.36 -31.67 0.01
CA GLY A 373 -4.60 -31.17 -1.13
C GLY A 373 -5.09 -31.67 -2.49
N ILE A 374 -4.26 -31.46 -3.52
CA ILE A 374 -4.64 -31.70 -4.93
C ILE A 374 -4.85 -33.17 -5.29
N LEU A 375 -4.30 -34.10 -4.50
CA LEU A 375 -4.45 -35.56 -4.70
C LEU A 375 -5.39 -36.23 -3.70
N ALA A 376 -6.15 -35.45 -2.91
CA ALA A 376 -7.12 -35.97 -1.95
C ALA A 376 -8.18 -36.88 -2.60
N ASN A 377 -8.84 -37.70 -1.80
CA ASN A 377 -9.98 -38.50 -2.21
C ASN A 377 -11.10 -37.62 -2.80
N THR A 378 -11.97 -38.21 -3.59
CA THR A 378 -13.16 -37.51 -4.12
C THR A 378 -14.12 -37.14 -2.99
N ALA A 379 -15.05 -36.20 -3.22
CA ALA A 379 -16.06 -35.81 -2.24
C ALA A 379 -16.93 -36.98 -1.73
N ASN A 380 -17.03 -38.06 -2.51
CA ASN A 380 -17.74 -39.29 -2.14
C ASN A 380 -16.83 -40.30 -1.43
N GLY A 381 -15.62 -39.91 -0.97
CA GLY A 381 -14.68 -40.76 -0.26
C GLY A 381 -13.91 -41.76 -1.15
N LYS A 382 -14.14 -41.77 -2.48
CA LYS A 382 -13.40 -42.65 -3.38
C LYS A 382 -11.97 -42.15 -3.56
N GLU A 383 -11.03 -43.08 -3.46
CA GLU A 383 -9.60 -42.85 -3.65
C GLU A 383 -9.29 -42.55 -5.11
N LEU A 384 -8.36 -41.63 -5.36
CA LEU A 384 -7.82 -41.41 -6.71
C LEU A 384 -6.94 -42.59 -7.10
N PRO A 385 -7.05 -43.11 -8.34
CA PRO A 385 -6.35 -44.31 -8.77
C PRO A 385 -4.88 -44.07 -9.13
N LEU A 386 -4.09 -43.41 -8.24
CA LEU A 386 -2.68 -43.08 -8.49
C LEU A 386 -1.82 -44.36 -8.63
N SER A 387 -2.12 -45.41 -7.86
CA SER A 387 -1.39 -46.69 -7.92
C SER A 387 -1.52 -47.42 -9.26
N PHE A 388 -2.56 -47.10 -10.05
CA PHE A 388 -2.78 -47.67 -11.38
C PHE A 388 -2.11 -46.90 -12.52
N ILE A 389 -1.50 -45.73 -12.23
CA ILE A 389 -0.77 -44.98 -13.25
C ILE A 389 0.48 -45.73 -13.65
N LYS A 390 0.58 -46.02 -14.94
CA LYS A 390 1.77 -46.64 -15.54
C LYS A 390 2.73 -45.55 -15.98
N VAL A 391 3.87 -45.41 -15.32
CA VAL A 391 4.90 -44.43 -15.68
C VAL A 391 6.06 -45.16 -16.34
N LYS A 392 6.28 -44.88 -17.62
CA LYS A 392 7.35 -45.45 -18.46
C LYS A 392 8.63 -44.63 -18.40
N GLN A 393 8.48 -43.29 -18.33
CA GLN A 393 9.60 -42.36 -18.29
C GLN A 393 9.33 -41.31 -17.19
N ARG A 394 10.41 -40.99 -16.45
CA ARG A 394 10.32 -39.99 -15.40
C ARG A 394 11.61 -39.15 -15.29
N ARG A 395 11.46 -37.93 -14.83
CA ARG A 395 12.52 -37.10 -14.25
C ARG A 395 12.01 -36.57 -12.91
N VAL A 396 12.74 -36.92 -11.85
CA VAL A 396 12.27 -36.61 -10.49
C VAL A 396 12.56 -35.15 -10.13
N PRO A 397 11.57 -34.40 -9.66
CA PRO A 397 11.80 -33.05 -9.14
C PRO A 397 12.64 -33.11 -7.87
N GLN A 398 13.73 -32.32 -7.82
CA GLN A 398 14.71 -32.34 -6.73
C GLN A 398 14.38 -31.38 -5.60
N GLU A 399 13.41 -30.49 -5.83
CA GLU A 399 13.06 -29.41 -4.90
C GLU A 399 11.55 -29.37 -4.64
N GLY A 400 11.19 -28.81 -3.48
CA GLY A 400 9.79 -28.64 -3.06
C GLY A 400 9.32 -29.73 -2.10
N LEU A 401 8.12 -29.53 -1.55
CA LEU A 401 7.43 -30.47 -0.68
C LEU A 401 6.85 -31.61 -1.53
N PRO A 402 7.23 -32.86 -1.33
CA PRO A 402 6.64 -33.97 -2.05
C PRO A 402 5.16 -34.18 -1.68
N LEU A 403 4.32 -34.35 -2.67
CA LEU A 403 2.88 -34.62 -2.53
C LEU A 403 2.52 -36.07 -2.83
N ALA A 404 3.35 -36.74 -3.60
CA ALA A 404 3.24 -38.18 -3.89
C ALA A 404 4.61 -38.80 -4.17
N TYR A 405 4.75 -40.09 -3.83
CA TYR A 405 5.97 -40.84 -3.98
C TYR A 405 5.76 -42.10 -4.82
N TYR A 406 6.78 -42.45 -5.56
CA TYR A 406 6.90 -43.76 -6.17
C TYR A 406 7.24 -44.82 -5.12
N ARG A 407 7.05 -46.08 -5.48
CA ARG A 407 7.37 -47.22 -4.62
C ARG A 407 8.87 -47.30 -4.22
N ASP A 408 9.74 -46.72 -5.00
CA ASP A 408 11.17 -46.60 -4.71
C ASP A 408 11.53 -45.35 -3.87
N GLY A 409 10.55 -44.67 -3.31
CA GLY A 409 10.71 -43.49 -2.45
C GLY A 409 10.98 -42.18 -3.20
N LYS A 410 11.11 -42.20 -4.54
CA LYS A 410 11.33 -40.97 -5.33
C LYS A 410 10.04 -40.19 -5.52
N THR A 411 10.17 -38.87 -5.67
CA THR A 411 9.03 -37.97 -5.78
C THR A 411 8.33 -38.06 -7.14
N PHE A 412 7.01 -38.30 -7.14
CA PHE A 412 6.17 -38.24 -8.33
C PHE A 412 5.70 -36.79 -8.61
N LEU A 413 5.26 -36.10 -7.57
CA LEU A 413 4.74 -34.76 -7.65
C LEU A 413 5.24 -33.95 -6.46
N SER A 414 5.79 -32.76 -6.71
CA SER A 414 6.18 -31.82 -5.66
C SER A 414 5.48 -30.48 -5.80
N ARG A 415 5.40 -29.74 -4.68
CA ARG A 415 4.92 -28.36 -4.60
C ARG A 415 5.98 -27.48 -3.95
N LYS A 416 6.30 -26.34 -4.58
CA LYS A 416 7.27 -25.38 -4.07
C LYS A 416 6.64 -23.98 -4.05
N THR A 417 6.77 -23.26 -2.94
CA THR A 417 6.37 -21.86 -2.84
C THR A 417 7.53 -20.96 -3.23
N ILE A 418 7.31 -20.02 -4.13
CA ILE A 418 8.30 -19.02 -4.55
C ILE A 418 7.65 -17.64 -4.49
N GLY A 419 8.08 -16.80 -3.54
CA GLY A 419 7.41 -15.52 -3.27
C GLY A 419 5.96 -15.75 -2.82
N GLN A 420 4.99 -15.23 -3.58
CA GLN A 420 3.56 -15.39 -3.29
C GLN A 420 2.90 -16.51 -4.13
N GLY A 421 3.62 -17.12 -5.06
CA GLY A 421 3.08 -18.10 -5.99
C GLY A 421 3.53 -19.54 -5.71
N MET A 422 2.89 -20.49 -6.41
CA MET A 422 3.11 -21.93 -6.27
C MET A 422 3.63 -22.53 -7.56
N VAL A 423 4.55 -23.50 -7.41
CA VAL A 423 5.08 -24.31 -8.52
C VAL A 423 4.79 -25.77 -8.21
N TYR A 424 4.00 -26.42 -9.08
CA TYR A 424 3.71 -27.84 -9.04
C TYR A 424 4.56 -28.55 -10.09
N SER A 425 5.34 -29.55 -9.71
CA SER A 425 6.28 -30.23 -10.60
C SER A 425 5.96 -31.73 -10.68
N PHE A 426 5.43 -32.17 -11.83
CA PHE A 426 5.16 -33.56 -12.13
C PHE A 426 6.42 -34.23 -12.67
N SER A 427 6.77 -35.41 -12.18
CA SER A 427 7.94 -36.16 -12.64
C SER A 427 7.75 -36.81 -14.02
N SER A 428 6.52 -36.88 -14.54
CA SER A 428 6.19 -37.48 -15.82
C SER A 428 5.18 -36.66 -16.60
N MET A 429 5.17 -36.83 -17.94
CA MET A 429 4.25 -36.12 -18.83
C MET A 429 2.95 -36.89 -19.07
N PRO A 430 1.82 -36.22 -19.32
CA PRO A 430 0.57 -36.85 -19.75
C PRO A 430 0.62 -37.17 -21.26
N SER A 431 1.43 -38.13 -21.63
CA SER A 431 1.54 -38.65 -23.00
C SER A 431 1.92 -40.14 -22.98
N ASP A 432 1.43 -40.90 -23.92
CA ASP A 432 1.52 -42.39 -23.96
C ASP A 432 2.95 -42.94 -23.93
N ASP A 433 3.90 -42.15 -24.42
CA ASP A 433 5.32 -42.47 -24.36
C ASP A 433 5.94 -42.23 -22.97
N TRP A 434 5.27 -41.46 -22.09
CA TRP A 434 5.74 -41.17 -20.74
C TRP A 434 4.89 -41.84 -19.66
N SER A 435 3.58 -41.65 -19.68
CA SER A 435 2.70 -42.23 -18.67
C SER A 435 1.22 -42.24 -19.07
N SER A 436 0.44 -43.09 -18.39
CA SER A 436 -1.02 -43.12 -18.51
C SER A 436 -1.74 -41.98 -17.77
N LEU A 437 -1.03 -40.92 -17.39
CA LEU A 437 -1.66 -39.67 -16.91
C LEU A 437 -2.59 -39.06 -17.96
N SER A 438 -2.37 -39.34 -19.25
CA SER A 438 -3.22 -38.96 -20.37
C SER A 438 -4.65 -39.52 -20.27
N ASP A 439 -4.87 -40.61 -19.53
CA ASP A 439 -6.20 -41.22 -19.32
C ASP A 439 -7.12 -40.29 -18.50
N GLY A 440 -6.58 -39.29 -17.82
CA GLY A 440 -7.33 -38.22 -17.14
C GLY A 440 -7.86 -38.57 -15.73
N PHE A 441 -7.90 -39.85 -15.33
CA PHE A 441 -8.50 -40.25 -14.03
C PHE A 441 -7.86 -39.60 -12.80
N VAL A 442 -6.59 -39.27 -12.86
CA VAL A 442 -5.86 -38.52 -11.82
C VAL A 442 -5.57 -37.09 -12.24
N LEU A 443 -5.18 -36.89 -13.50
CA LEU A 443 -4.80 -35.59 -14.00
C LEU A 443 -5.96 -34.58 -13.90
N VAL A 444 -7.16 -34.96 -14.32
CA VAL A 444 -8.33 -34.06 -14.31
C VAL A 444 -8.68 -33.58 -12.91
N PRO A 445 -8.90 -34.46 -11.90
CA PRO A 445 -9.15 -34.00 -10.55
C PRO A 445 -8.02 -33.12 -9.98
N ALA A 446 -6.75 -33.47 -10.25
CA ALA A 446 -5.61 -32.68 -9.81
C ALA A 446 -5.61 -31.29 -10.44
N MET A 447 -5.83 -31.18 -11.75
CA MET A 447 -5.88 -29.89 -12.46
C MET A 447 -7.06 -29.02 -12.00
N LEU A 448 -8.24 -29.61 -11.80
CA LEU A 448 -9.40 -28.86 -11.28
C LEU A 448 -9.14 -28.30 -9.88
N ARG A 449 -8.45 -29.05 -9.01
CA ARG A 449 -8.08 -28.58 -7.68
C ARG A 449 -7.01 -27.50 -7.72
N ILE A 450 -6.00 -27.63 -8.59
CA ILE A 450 -5.03 -26.56 -8.83
C ILE A 450 -5.73 -25.30 -9.31
N LEU A 451 -6.71 -25.42 -10.23
CA LEU A 451 -7.53 -24.28 -10.64
C LEU A 451 -8.34 -23.67 -9.49
N ASP A 452 -8.89 -24.49 -8.61
CA ASP A 452 -9.63 -24.01 -7.45
C ASP A 452 -8.69 -23.31 -6.44
N GLU A 453 -7.45 -23.82 -6.24
CA GLU A 453 -6.40 -23.12 -5.46
C GLU A 453 -5.97 -21.81 -6.13
N CYS A 454 -5.80 -21.80 -7.46
CA CYS A 454 -5.53 -20.56 -8.20
C CYS A 454 -6.65 -19.55 -8.03
N ARG A 455 -7.90 -19.98 -8.03
CA ARG A 455 -9.05 -19.10 -7.77
C ARG A 455 -9.01 -18.54 -6.36
N ALA A 456 -8.76 -19.38 -5.36
CA ALA A 456 -8.68 -18.93 -3.98
C ALA A 456 -7.58 -17.87 -3.79
N SER A 457 -6.48 -17.97 -4.54
CA SER A 457 -5.40 -16.99 -4.54
C SER A 457 -5.63 -15.80 -5.48
N SER A 458 -6.32 -16.01 -6.62
CA SER A 458 -6.61 -14.98 -7.65
C SER A 458 -7.89 -14.20 -7.40
N ILE A 459 -8.79 -14.67 -6.54
CA ILE A 459 -9.90 -13.87 -6.07
C ILE A 459 -9.26 -12.76 -5.23
N LYS A 460 -8.77 -11.72 -5.89
CA LYS A 460 -8.73 -10.40 -5.32
C LYS A 460 -10.18 -10.06 -5.04
N VAL A 461 -10.63 -10.44 -3.87
CA VAL A 461 -11.98 -10.20 -3.35
C VAL A 461 -12.27 -8.72 -3.38
N SER A 462 -11.23 -7.93 -3.45
CA SER A 462 -11.24 -6.47 -3.56
C SER A 462 -9.95 -5.96 -4.24
N LEU A 463 -10.04 -4.76 -4.78
CA LEU A 463 -8.90 -3.96 -5.23
C LEU A 463 -8.49 -3.01 -4.10
N ASP A 464 -7.23 -2.61 -4.09
CA ASP A 464 -6.75 -1.58 -3.15
C ASP A 464 -6.88 -0.19 -3.78
N CYS A 465 -7.36 0.78 -3.00
CA CYS A 465 -7.36 2.19 -3.38
C CYS A 465 -5.94 2.63 -3.79
N GLY A 466 -5.84 3.39 -4.87
CA GLY A 466 -4.56 3.89 -5.39
C GLY A 466 -3.72 2.88 -6.18
N SER A 467 -4.05 1.57 -6.17
CA SER A 467 -3.24 0.52 -6.82
C SER A 467 -3.54 0.31 -8.30
N THR A 468 -4.75 0.64 -8.75
CA THR A 468 -5.22 0.47 -10.12
C THR A 468 -5.00 1.72 -10.95
N LYS A 469 -4.62 1.55 -12.22
CA LYS A 469 -4.52 2.68 -13.14
C LYS A 469 -5.90 3.32 -13.31
N SER A 470 -5.96 4.63 -13.28
CA SER A 470 -7.19 5.42 -13.37
C SER A 470 -8.09 5.05 -14.56
N HIS A 471 -7.51 4.55 -15.66
CA HIS A 471 -8.26 4.11 -16.85
C HIS A 471 -9.15 2.88 -16.63
N ASP A 472 -8.77 1.98 -15.71
CA ASP A 472 -9.57 0.77 -15.45
C ASP A 472 -10.78 1.06 -14.55
N LEU A 473 -10.79 2.22 -13.91
CA LEU A 473 -11.79 2.65 -12.92
C LEU A 473 -12.75 3.75 -13.46
N THR A 474 -12.68 4.07 -14.75
CA THR A 474 -13.65 5.00 -15.36
C THR A 474 -15.05 4.37 -15.44
N ASP A 475 -16.08 5.21 -15.31
CA ASP A 475 -17.50 4.84 -15.40
C ASP A 475 -18.00 3.85 -14.32
N LEU A 476 -17.33 3.79 -13.17
CA LEU A 476 -17.78 3.04 -12.01
C LEU A 476 -18.76 3.89 -11.17
N ILE A 477 -19.93 3.33 -10.88
CA ILE A 477 -20.95 3.96 -10.05
C ILE A 477 -20.86 3.37 -8.64
N SER A 478 -20.74 4.22 -7.62
CA SER A 478 -20.71 3.80 -6.22
C SER A 478 -22.08 3.28 -5.76
N LEU A 479 -22.10 2.10 -5.12
CA LEU A 479 -23.28 1.52 -4.49
C LEU A 479 -23.28 1.67 -2.98
N THR A 480 -22.09 1.78 -2.37
CA THR A 480 -21.89 1.87 -0.91
C THR A 480 -20.77 2.85 -0.63
N GLY A 481 -20.75 3.42 0.59
CA GLY A 481 -19.74 4.35 1.01
C GLY A 481 -20.05 5.81 0.71
N ASN A 482 -19.08 6.67 0.78
CA ASN A 482 -19.20 8.08 0.42
C ASN A 482 -19.65 8.19 -1.05
N LYS A 483 -20.55 9.13 -1.35
CA LYS A 483 -21.10 9.39 -2.70
C LYS A 483 -20.02 9.91 -3.71
N SER A 484 -18.78 9.52 -3.51
CA SER A 484 -17.68 9.91 -4.39
C SER A 484 -17.64 9.00 -5.60
N ASP A 485 -17.81 9.56 -6.77
CA ASP A 485 -17.61 8.86 -8.06
C ASP A 485 -16.13 8.62 -8.38
N LYS A 486 -15.26 8.64 -7.35
CA LYS A 486 -13.81 8.48 -7.48
C LYS A 486 -13.32 7.18 -6.82
N PRO A 487 -13.54 6.02 -7.47
CA PRO A 487 -13.18 4.71 -6.92
C PRO A 487 -11.67 4.52 -6.71
N PHE A 488 -10.85 5.34 -7.35
CA PHE A 488 -9.40 5.34 -7.12
C PHE A 488 -9.03 5.86 -5.72
N LEU A 489 -9.83 6.79 -5.18
CA LEU A 489 -9.56 7.50 -3.92
C LEU A 489 -10.28 6.91 -2.72
N HIS A 490 -11.43 6.27 -2.93
CA HIS A 490 -12.33 5.89 -1.84
C HIS A 490 -12.73 4.42 -1.90
N ALA A 491 -12.75 3.79 -0.72
CA ALA A 491 -13.21 2.42 -0.54
C ALA A 491 -14.73 2.33 -0.71
N GLY A 492 -15.21 1.19 -1.22
CA GLY A 492 -16.64 0.96 -1.44
C GLY A 492 -16.93 -0.17 -2.43
N ILE A 493 -18.20 -0.34 -2.71
CA ILE A 493 -18.68 -1.22 -3.78
C ILE A 493 -19.03 -0.37 -4.99
N TYR A 494 -18.47 -0.73 -6.13
CA TYR A 494 -18.68 -0.04 -7.40
C TYR A 494 -19.25 -0.99 -8.45
N LYS A 495 -20.09 -0.43 -9.34
CA LYS A 495 -20.75 -1.17 -10.43
C LYS A 495 -20.35 -0.58 -11.78
N LYS A 496 -19.96 -1.46 -12.74
CA LYS A 496 -19.71 -1.11 -14.14
C LYS A 496 -20.27 -2.20 -15.03
N LEU A 497 -21.18 -1.85 -15.94
CA LEU A 497 -21.77 -2.78 -16.92
C LEU A 497 -22.24 -4.12 -16.31
N GLY A 498 -22.87 -4.08 -15.12
CA GLY A 498 -23.37 -5.29 -14.44
C GLY A 498 -22.32 -6.07 -13.65
N SER A 499 -21.04 -5.70 -13.71
CA SER A 499 -19.98 -6.23 -12.85
C SER A 499 -19.89 -5.43 -11.56
N LEU A 500 -19.67 -6.12 -10.44
CA LEU A 500 -19.45 -5.51 -9.12
C LEU A 500 -17.96 -5.58 -8.79
N THR A 501 -17.43 -4.50 -8.25
CA THR A 501 -16.03 -4.42 -7.81
C THR A 501 -16.00 -3.86 -6.40
N ALA A 502 -15.36 -4.57 -5.48
CA ALA A 502 -15.05 -4.07 -4.15
C ALA A 502 -13.67 -3.40 -4.19
N ILE A 503 -13.58 -2.21 -3.58
CA ILE A 503 -12.34 -1.47 -3.43
C ILE A 503 -12.17 -1.18 -1.95
N ASN A 504 -10.99 -1.49 -1.39
CA ASN A 504 -10.67 -1.29 0.03
C ASN A 504 -9.41 -0.48 0.22
N GLN A 505 -9.16 -0.09 1.44
CA GLN A 505 -7.87 0.48 1.83
C GLN A 505 -6.76 -0.55 1.64
N PRO A 506 -5.56 -0.13 1.22
CA PRO A 506 -4.40 -0.99 1.17
C PRO A 506 -4.07 -1.57 2.55
N SER A 507 -3.69 -2.84 2.60
CA SER A 507 -3.41 -3.55 3.87
C SER A 507 -2.30 -2.89 4.70
N ILE A 508 -1.41 -2.13 4.07
CA ILE A 508 -0.33 -1.40 4.74
C ILE A 508 -0.85 -0.29 5.66
N GLU A 509 -2.03 0.29 5.39
CA GLU A 509 -2.65 1.36 6.21
C GLU A 509 -3.15 0.86 7.56
N TYR A 510 -3.35 -0.45 7.74
CA TYR A 510 -3.76 -1.04 9.02
C TYR A 510 -2.61 -1.19 10.02
N GLN A 511 -1.38 -0.86 9.63
CA GLN A 511 -0.23 -0.85 10.52
C GLN A 511 -0.27 0.42 11.38
N SER A 512 -0.60 0.27 12.66
CA SER A 512 -0.75 1.40 13.59
C SER A 512 0.58 1.98 14.10
N LYS A 513 1.73 1.52 13.60
CA LYS A 513 3.04 1.98 14.07
C LYS A 513 3.35 3.38 13.53
N GLU A 514 3.29 4.38 14.40
CA GLU A 514 3.81 5.71 14.12
C GLU A 514 5.33 5.74 14.39
N LEU A 515 6.08 6.37 13.50
CA LEU A 515 7.49 6.65 13.71
C LEU A 515 7.65 7.70 14.82
N LYS A 516 8.62 7.49 15.70
CA LYS A 516 8.98 8.47 16.69
C LYS A 516 9.77 9.61 16.04
N GLN A 517 9.66 10.80 16.61
CA GLN A 517 10.45 11.94 16.12
C GLN A 517 11.95 11.63 16.10
N SER A 518 12.48 10.91 17.11
CA SER A 518 13.87 10.48 17.14
C SER A 518 14.27 9.57 15.97
N GLU A 519 13.38 8.63 15.59
CA GLU A 519 13.61 7.72 14.46
C GLU A 519 13.68 8.50 13.13
N LEU A 520 12.82 9.52 12.97
CA LEU A 520 12.85 10.38 11.79
C LEU A 520 14.05 11.33 11.78
N GLN A 521 14.48 11.82 12.96
CA GLN A 521 15.68 12.67 13.09
C GLN A 521 16.96 11.91 12.75
N GLU A 522 17.02 10.61 13.03
CA GLU A 522 18.15 9.75 12.60
C GLU A 522 18.19 9.57 11.08
N LEU A 523 17.04 9.58 10.42
CA LEU A 523 16.93 9.43 8.96
C LEU A 523 17.16 10.76 8.23
N LEU A 524 16.69 11.85 8.81
CA LEU A 524 16.72 13.19 8.23
C LEU A 524 17.74 14.05 8.98
N THR A 525 18.99 13.90 8.60
CA THR A 525 20.16 14.42 9.35
C THR A 525 20.51 15.87 9.05
N SER A 526 19.88 16.51 8.04
CA SER A 526 20.22 17.88 7.65
C SER A 526 19.85 18.90 8.76
N GLN A 527 20.77 19.79 9.10
CA GLN A 527 20.57 20.87 10.07
C GLN A 527 19.48 21.87 9.68
N PHE A 528 19.07 21.89 8.40
CA PHE A 528 18.01 22.76 7.88
C PHE A 528 16.61 22.10 7.97
N ILE A 529 16.52 20.94 8.64
CA ILE A 529 15.27 20.26 8.94
C ILE A 529 14.89 20.57 10.39
N LYS A 530 13.73 21.19 10.57
CA LYS A 530 13.24 21.68 11.85
C LYS A 530 11.98 20.93 12.28
N TRP A 531 11.85 20.72 13.58
CA TRP A 531 10.71 20.10 14.22
C TRP A 531 9.96 21.15 15.01
N SER A 532 8.75 21.51 14.56
CA SER A 532 7.94 22.57 15.17
C SER A 532 6.82 21.95 15.99
N GLU A 533 6.71 22.29 17.27
CA GLU A 533 5.54 21.94 18.06
C GLU A 533 4.35 22.79 17.63
N SER A 534 3.16 22.18 17.50
CA SER A 534 1.93 22.91 17.12
C SER A 534 1.57 24.02 18.11
N LYS A 535 1.98 23.89 19.39
CA LYS A 535 1.83 24.92 20.43
C LYS A 535 2.81 26.08 20.28
N ALA A 536 4.00 25.84 19.72
CA ALA A 536 4.98 26.89 19.45
C ALA A 536 4.57 27.79 18.27
N LEU A 537 3.60 27.36 17.47
CA LEU A 537 2.98 28.20 16.43
C LEU A 537 2.02 29.27 16.99
N ASN A 538 1.73 29.27 18.29
CA ASN A 538 1.17 30.43 18.98
C ASN A 538 2.28 31.48 19.16
N PHE A 539 2.83 31.95 18.04
CA PHE A 539 3.66 33.14 18.07
C PHE A 539 2.80 34.29 18.62
N SER A 540 3.09 34.68 19.83
CA SER A 540 2.56 35.93 20.36
C SER A 540 2.96 37.01 19.35
N ASN A 541 1.98 37.68 18.75
CA ASN A 541 2.14 38.81 17.84
C ASN A 541 2.75 40.03 18.54
N LYS A 542 3.56 39.88 19.56
CA LYS A 542 4.41 40.92 20.11
C LYS A 542 5.74 40.92 19.35
N LYS A 543 5.70 41.25 18.07
CA LYS A 543 6.84 41.90 17.43
C LYS A 543 6.97 43.26 18.07
N THR A 544 7.74 43.36 19.15
CA THR A 544 8.23 44.66 19.59
C THR A 544 9.30 45.07 18.58
N GLU A 545 8.93 45.89 17.63
CA GLU A 545 9.90 46.51 16.74
C GLU A 545 10.82 47.38 17.62
N ILE A 546 12.10 47.01 17.70
CA ILE A 546 13.10 47.71 18.49
C ILE A 546 13.39 49.13 17.89
N TRP A 547 12.78 49.43 16.74
CA TRP A 547 12.88 50.75 16.12
C TRP A 547 12.40 51.89 17.04
N ASP A 548 11.37 51.68 17.82
CA ASP A 548 10.88 52.69 18.79
C ASP A 548 11.93 52.95 19.86
N LEU A 549 12.66 51.93 20.31
CA LEU A 549 13.77 52.07 21.27
C LEU A 549 14.97 52.84 20.62
N PHE A 550 15.31 52.50 19.38
CA PHE A 550 16.37 53.22 18.63
C PHE A 550 15.97 54.65 18.34
N LEU A 551 14.70 54.90 18.03
CA LEU A 551 14.19 56.24 17.80
C LEU A 551 14.24 57.07 19.08
N ILE A 552 13.82 56.52 20.22
CA ILE A 552 13.88 57.16 21.54
C ILE A 552 15.33 57.47 21.92
N LEU A 553 16.25 56.51 21.72
CA LEU A 553 17.70 56.70 21.96
C LEU A 553 18.29 57.77 21.05
N MET A 554 17.90 57.82 19.79
CA MET A 554 18.35 58.86 18.84
C MET A 554 17.82 60.24 19.25
N ILE A 555 16.54 60.33 19.63
CA ILE A 555 15.94 61.61 20.14
C ILE A 555 16.65 62.03 21.45
N ALA A 556 16.88 61.09 22.37
CA ALA A 556 17.59 61.38 23.61
C ALA A 556 19.01 61.87 23.35
N PHE A 557 19.73 61.27 22.36
CA PHE A 557 21.07 61.70 21.97
C PHE A 557 21.08 63.10 21.36
N LEU A 558 20.12 63.40 20.46
CA LEU A 558 19.92 64.73 19.87
C LEU A 558 19.56 65.80 20.93
N LEU A 559 18.75 65.45 21.92
CA LEU A 559 18.41 66.34 23.03
C LEU A 559 19.61 66.61 23.95
N THR A 560 20.42 65.62 24.23
CA THR A 560 21.69 65.76 25.01
C THR A 560 22.72 66.60 24.25
N GLU A 561 22.87 66.40 22.95
CA GLU A 561 23.75 67.21 22.10
C GLU A 561 23.27 68.66 22.04
N SER A 562 21.96 68.88 21.91
CA SER A 562 21.36 70.23 21.94
C SER A 562 21.57 70.92 23.28
N LEU A 563 21.43 70.21 24.40
CA LEU A 563 21.69 70.74 25.74
C LEU A 563 23.16 71.08 25.96
N LEU A 564 24.07 70.27 25.47
CA LEU A 564 25.51 70.52 25.55
C LEU A 564 26.02 71.63 24.68
N SER A 565 25.30 71.95 23.57
CA SER A 565 25.62 72.99 22.63
C SER A 565 25.04 74.37 23.04
N LEU A 566 24.21 74.43 24.06
CA LEU A 566 23.71 75.72 24.60
C LEU A 566 24.86 76.45 25.25
N PRO A 567 25.09 77.77 24.88
CA PRO A 567 26.17 78.54 25.49
C PRO A 567 25.80 78.81 26.98
N PHE A 568 26.67 78.36 27.87
CA PHE A 568 26.63 78.66 29.27
C PHE A 568 26.98 80.18 29.45
N ASP A 569 25.98 81.03 29.56
CA ASP A 569 26.22 82.39 29.98
C ASP A 569 26.71 82.35 31.45
N LYS A 570 27.97 82.71 31.63
CA LYS A 570 28.52 82.90 32.99
C LYS A 570 27.85 84.14 33.58
N PRO A 571 27.25 84.14 34.80
CA PRO A 571 26.74 85.30 35.44
C PRO A 571 27.87 86.29 35.72
N LYS A 572 27.81 87.50 35.19
CA LYS A 572 28.72 88.60 35.51
C LYS A 572 28.42 89.03 36.95
N LEU A 573 29.30 88.71 37.88
CA LEU A 573 29.33 89.24 39.22
C LEU A 573 29.73 90.75 39.17
N THR A 574 28.79 91.63 39.28
CA THR A 574 29.03 93.10 39.49
C THR A 574 29.27 93.32 40.97
N PHE A 575 30.56 93.56 41.34
CA PHE A 575 30.90 94.06 42.64
C PHE A 575 30.48 95.58 42.68
N ARG A 576 29.61 95.92 43.59
CA ARG A 576 29.21 97.25 43.93
C ARG A 576 30.12 97.74 45.07
N ASN A 577 31.06 98.63 44.78
CA ASN A 577 31.83 99.33 45.79
C ASN A 577 30.90 100.30 46.52
N VAL A 578 30.84 100.21 47.85
CA VAL A 578 30.27 101.24 48.74
C VAL A 578 31.45 101.93 49.43
N SER A 579 31.59 103.22 49.18
CA SER A 579 32.39 104.17 49.95
C SER A 579 31.55 104.74 51.01
#